data_0e628b92b85faf960af905b8af51fe48
#
_entry.id   0e628b92b85faf960af905b8af51fe48
#
_cell.length_a   1.000
_cell.length_b   1.000
_cell.length_c   1.000
_cell.angle_alpha   90.00
_cell.angle_beta   90.00
_cell.angle_gamma   90.00
#
_symmetry.space_group_name_H-M   'P 1'
#
loop_
_entity.id
_entity.type
_entity.pdbx_description
1 polymer ?
#
loop_
_entity_poly.entity_id
_entity_poly.type
_entity_poly.pdbx_seq_one_letter_code
_entity_poly.pdbx_strand_id
1 'polypeptide(L)'
;MAVTGLYFGSFNPIHNGHLMLANYLVENSGLDALWFVISPQNPFKTKESLLPDYQRLELVNRAIEGYTKFAACDIEFSMPKPSYTIDTLTYLGEKYPKREFALIMGTDNLDRLDRWKNYEQIINNHKIIVFPRNGSDGGALRSHPNVKIVDTPIIEVSSTFIRESIRNGKDVRFFMPDKVFEYVDEMNFWRK
;
A
#
# COMPACT_ATOMS: atom_id res chain seq x y z
N MET A 1 -12.10 19.97 0.50
CA MET A 1 -10.65 19.67 0.73
C MET A 1 -10.26 18.56 -0.23
N ALA A 2 -9.00 18.56 -0.68
CA ALA A 2 -8.51 17.48 -1.52
C ALA A 2 -8.44 16.18 -0.71
N VAL A 3 -8.96 15.09 -1.26
CA VAL A 3 -8.98 13.77 -0.62
C VAL A 3 -7.79 12.94 -1.11
N THR A 4 -6.94 12.51 -0.19
CA THR A 4 -5.77 11.69 -0.49
C THR A 4 -5.94 10.28 0.06
N GLY A 5 -5.88 9.29 -0.82
CA GLY A 5 -5.89 7.89 -0.43
C GLY A 5 -4.54 7.45 0.14
N LEU A 6 -4.54 6.77 1.28
CA LEU A 6 -3.34 6.19 1.89
C LEU A 6 -3.34 4.68 1.64
N TYR A 7 -2.40 4.23 0.82
CA TYR A 7 -2.23 2.82 0.50
C TYR A 7 -0.99 2.29 1.21
N PHE A 8 -1.22 1.58 2.31
CA PHE A 8 -0.16 1.02 3.16
C PHE A 8 0.38 -0.29 2.57
N GLY A 9 1.69 -0.42 2.57
CA GLY A 9 2.32 -1.64 2.10
C GLY A 9 3.82 -1.71 2.39
N SER A 10 4.37 -2.94 2.34
CA SER A 10 5.82 -3.12 2.40
C SER A 10 6.49 -2.79 1.06
N PHE A 11 5.77 -2.91 -0.07
CA PHE A 11 6.25 -2.68 -1.43
C PHE A 11 7.63 -3.31 -1.69
N ASN A 12 7.72 -4.63 -1.52
CA ASN A 12 8.97 -5.38 -1.51
C ASN A 12 9.02 -6.50 -2.58
N PRO A 13 9.09 -6.14 -3.89
CA PRO A 13 9.00 -4.82 -4.50
C PRO A 13 7.57 -4.33 -4.72
N ILE A 14 7.43 -3.05 -5.06
CA ILE A 14 6.25 -2.54 -5.76
C ILE A 14 6.17 -3.21 -7.14
N HIS A 15 4.95 -3.44 -7.64
CA HIS A 15 4.73 -4.13 -8.91
C HIS A 15 3.50 -3.60 -9.65
N ASN A 16 3.33 -4.00 -10.89
CA ASN A 16 2.25 -3.52 -11.75
C ASN A 16 0.86 -3.72 -11.13
N GLY A 17 0.63 -4.80 -10.37
CA GLY A 17 -0.63 -4.98 -9.65
C GLY A 17 -0.94 -3.87 -8.64
N HIS A 18 0.05 -3.36 -7.92
CA HIS A 18 -0.14 -2.21 -7.02
C HIS A 18 -0.49 -0.94 -7.81
N LEU A 19 0.22 -0.69 -8.92
CA LEU A 19 0.03 0.52 -9.72
C LEU A 19 -1.30 0.53 -10.46
N MET A 20 -1.71 -0.59 -11.04
CA MET A 20 -3.00 -0.73 -11.72
C MET A 20 -4.16 -0.50 -10.74
N LEU A 21 -4.09 -1.09 -9.54
CA LEU A 21 -5.06 -0.86 -8.49
C LEU A 21 -5.08 0.60 -8.06
N ALA A 22 -3.92 1.19 -7.78
CA ALA A 22 -3.81 2.58 -7.35
C ALA A 22 -4.37 3.54 -8.41
N ASN A 23 -4.06 3.32 -9.69
CA ASN A 23 -4.60 4.10 -10.79
C ASN A 23 -6.12 3.98 -10.89
N TYR A 24 -6.64 2.76 -10.81
CA TYR A 24 -8.09 2.53 -10.84
C TYR A 24 -8.79 3.29 -9.70
N LEU A 25 -8.25 3.22 -8.49
CA LEU A 25 -8.84 3.88 -7.31
C LEU A 25 -8.82 5.40 -7.44
N VAL A 26 -7.73 6.00 -7.90
CA VAL A 26 -7.65 7.46 -8.12
C VAL A 26 -8.68 7.92 -9.13
N GLU A 27 -8.87 7.17 -10.22
CA GLU A 27 -9.79 7.59 -11.29
C GLU A 27 -11.27 7.27 -10.97
N ASN A 28 -11.58 6.31 -10.09
CA ASN A 28 -12.95 5.80 -9.92
C ASN A 28 -13.52 5.93 -8.48
N SER A 29 -12.74 6.36 -7.48
CA SER A 29 -13.24 6.40 -6.10
C SER A 29 -13.45 7.79 -5.51
N GLY A 30 -13.13 8.85 -6.25
CA GLY A 30 -13.25 10.25 -5.81
C GLY A 30 -12.02 10.73 -5.03
N LEU A 31 -10.87 10.11 -5.27
CA LEU A 31 -9.57 10.55 -4.74
C LEU A 31 -8.93 11.57 -5.69
N ASP A 32 -8.34 12.63 -5.13
CA ASP A 32 -7.52 13.58 -5.88
C ASP A 32 -6.07 13.08 -6.04
N ALA A 33 -5.60 12.29 -5.08
CA ALA A 33 -4.25 11.72 -5.08
C ALA A 33 -4.23 10.40 -4.27
N LEU A 34 -3.16 9.62 -4.47
CA LEU A 34 -2.89 8.42 -3.69
C LEU A 34 -1.43 8.43 -3.23
N TRP A 35 -1.22 8.19 -1.94
CA TRP A 35 0.10 8.06 -1.35
C TRP A 35 0.38 6.60 -0.99
N PHE A 36 1.48 6.07 -1.51
CA PHE A 36 2.02 4.78 -1.10
C PHE A 36 2.76 4.96 0.23
N VAL A 37 2.16 4.53 1.32
CA VAL A 37 2.78 4.61 2.66
C VAL A 37 3.65 3.38 2.88
N ILE A 38 4.96 3.56 2.89
CA ILE A 38 5.91 2.46 3.03
C ILE A 38 6.03 2.08 4.50
N SER A 39 5.48 0.93 4.87
CA SER A 39 5.54 0.44 6.26
C SER A 39 6.93 -0.17 6.55
N PRO A 40 7.63 0.31 7.59
CA PRO A 40 8.98 -0.16 7.92
C PRO A 40 9.01 -1.63 8.32
N GLN A 41 8.03 -2.06 9.09
CA GLN A 41 7.90 -3.45 9.52
C GLN A 41 6.42 -3.80 9.70
N ASN A 42 5.95 -4.75 8.89
CA ASN A 42 4.67 -5.39 9.19
C ASN A 42 4.92 -6.42 10.31
N PRO A 43 4.28 -6.30 11.50
CA PRO A 43 4.49 -7.21 12.62
C PRO A 43 4.14 -8.67 12.29
N PHE A 44 3.38 -8.90 11.22
CA PHE A 44 2.95 -10.23 10.76
C PHE A 44 3.83 -10.84 9.66
N LYS A 45 4.95 -10.20 9.26
CA LYS A 45 5.85 -10.72 8.22
C LYS A 45 7.24 -11.00 8.76
N THR A 46 7.81 -12.15 8.35
CA THR A 46 9.20 -12.55 8.66
C THR A 46 10.21 -11.60 7.98
N LYS A 47 11.30 -11.28 8.69
CA LYS A 47 12.31 -10.29 8.27
C LYS A 47 13.21 -10.73 7.11
N GLU A 48 13.32 -12.03 6.82
CA GLU A 48 14.40 -12.62 5.99
C GLU A 48 14.46 -12.17 4.53
N SER A 49 13.39 -11.57 3.99
CA SER A 49 13.37 -11.12 2.58
C SER A 49 13.02 -9.64 2.41
N LEU A 50 12.87 -8.90 3.52
CA LEU A 50 12.48 -7.50 3.48
C LEU A 50 13.70 -6.62 3.23
N LEU A 51 13.68 -5.86 2.14
CA LEU A 51 14.69 -4.85 1.85
C LEU A 51 14.66 -3.72 2.89
N PRO A 52 15.79 -3.03 3.13
CA PRO A 52 15.83 -1.81 3.92
C PRO A 52 14.78 -0.79 3.49
N ASP A 53 14.28 -0.02 4.45
CA ASP A 53 13.17 0.94 4.24
C ASP A 53 13.46 1.90 3.08
N TYR A 54 14.68 2.46 3.01
CA TYR A 54 15.10 3.40 1.97
C TYR A 54 15.15 2.77 0.56
N GLN A 55 15.50 1.48 0.45
CA GLN A 55 15.50 0.78 -0.85
C GLN A 55 14.07 0.55 -1.34
N ARG A 56 13.13 0.25 -0.44
CA ARG A 56 11.71 0.11 -0.78
C ARG A 56 11.07 1.45 -1.15
N LEU A 57 11.48 2.52 -0.48
CA LEU A 57 11.10 3.89 -0.86
C LEU A 57 11.60 4.23 -2.26
N GLU A 58 12.85 3.91 -2.58
CA GLU A 58 13.42 4.13 -3.91
C GLU A 58 12.67 3.34 -5.00
N LEU A 59 12.33 2.07 -4.73
CA LEU A 59 11.51 1.26 -5.65
C LEU A 59 10.16 1.93 -5.93
N VAL A 60 9.50 2.49 -4.91
CA VAL A 60 8.22 3.18 -5.08
C VAL A 60 8.42 4.48 -5.86
N ASN A 61 9.43 5.29 -5.55
CA ASN A 61 9.70 6.54 -6.28
C ASN A 61 9.93 6.28 -7.78
N ARG A 62 10.73 5.27 -8.12
CA ARG A 62 10.97 4.88 -9.52
C ARG A 62 9.70 4.40 -10.21
N ALA A 63 8.84 3.69 -9.48
CA ALA A 63 7.59 3.16 -10.01
C ALA A 63 6.57 4.24 -10.39
N ILE A 64 6.54 5.35 -9.65
CA ILE A 64 5.54 6.41 -9.80
C ILE A 64 6.06 7.66 -10.51
N GLU A 65 7.31 7.63 -10.94
CA GLU A 65 7.95 8.78 -11.60
C GLU A 65 7.13 9.28 -12.78
N GLY A 66 6.92 10.59 -12.82
CA GLY A 66 6.17 11.26 -13.90
C GLY A 66 4.64 11.23 -13.74
N TYR A 67 4.08 10.61 -12.70
CA TYR A 67 2.65 10.62 -12.46
C TYR A 67 2.29 11.46 -11.23
N THR A 68 1.69 12.62 -11.46
CA THR A 68 1.48 13.66 -10.45
C THR A 68 0.44 13.35 -9.36
N LYS A 69 -0.45 12.38 -9.60
CA LYS A 69 -1.45 11.97 -8.61
C LYS A 69 -0.90 10.96 -7.59
N PHE A 70 0.30 10.43 -7.78
CA PHE A 70 0.93 9.50 -6.84
C PHE A 70 2.08 10.15 -6.08
N ALA A 71 2.27 9.73 -4.82
CA ALA A 71 3.45 10.07 -4.04
C ALA A 71 3.87 8.89 -3.16
N ALA A 72 5.17 8.78 -2.92
CA ALA A 72 5.71 7.90 -1.89
C ALA A 72 5.69 8.64 -0.53
N CYS A 73 5.32 7.93 0.54
CA CYS A 73 5.23 8.49 1.87
C CYS A 73 6.04 7.64 2.85
N ASP A 74 7.10 8.23 3.37
CA ASP A 74 8.05 7.65 4.32
C ASP A 74 7.78 8.03 5.78
N ILE A 75 6.61 8.57 6.05
CA ILE A 75 6.24 9.13 7.36
C ILE A 75 6.49 8.15 8.52
N GLU A 76 6.23 6.86 8.30
CA GLU A 76 6.42 5.82 9.31
C GLU A 76 7.90 5.54 9.64
N PHE A 77 8.86 6.00 8.81
CA PHE A 77 10.29 5.78 9.09
C PHE A 77 10.77 6.53 10.33
N SER A 78 10.15 7.68 10.62
CA SER A 78 10.44 8.52 11.78
C SER A 78 9.55 8.25 13.00
N MET A 79 8.58 7.33 12.86
CA MET A 79 7.64 6.99 13.94
C MET A 79 8.17 5.86 14.84
N PRO A 80 7.69 5.76 16.11
CA PRO A 80 7.98 4.61 16.96
C PRO A 80 7.59 3.28 16.30
N LYS A 81 8.42 2.26 16.44
CA LYS A 81 8.16 0.91 15.90
C LYS A 81 7.66 -0.03 17.01
N PRO A 82 6.61 -0.83 16.75
CA PRO A 82 5.84 -0.92 15.51
C PRO A 82 4.95 0.30 15.30
N SER A 83 4.84 0.79 14.04
CA SER A 83 3.89 1.84 13.69
C SER A 83 2.47 1.27 13.58
N TYR A 84 1.48 2.05 14.01
CA TYR A 84 0.07 1.68 13.88
C TYR A 84 -0.66 2.69 12.99
N THR A 85 -1.58 2.20 12.19
CA THR A 85 -2.33 3.01 11.21
C THR A 85 -3.00 4.23 11.83
N ILE A 86 -3.58 4.10 13.04
CA ILE A 86 -4.21 5.24 13.73
C ILE A 86 -3.19 6.34 14.04
N ASP A 87 -1.99 5.97 14.50
CA ASP A 87 -0.95 6.94 14.84
C ASP A 87 -0.47 7.66 13.55
N THR A 88 -0.33 6.93 12.44
CA THR A 88 0.03 7.49 11.12
C THR A 88 -1.04 8.44 10.61
N LEU A 89 -2.32 8.08 10.71
CA LEU A 89 -3.44 8.93 10.31
C LEU A 89 -3.47 10.23 11.12
N THR A 90 -3.29 10.15 12.44
CA THR A 90 -3.23 11.30 13.34
C THR A 90 -2.09 12.23 12.96
N TYR A 91 -0.88 11.69 12.79
CA TYR A 91 0.30 12.49 12.44
C TYR A 91 0.17 13.17 11.08
N LEU A 92 -0.38 12.48 10.09
CA LEU A 92 -0.65 13.05 8.76
C LEU A 92 -1.72 14.14 8.83
N GLY A 93 -2.77 13.97 9.62
CA GLY A 93 -3.81 14.98 9.83
C GLY A 93 -3.25 16.27 10.45
N GLU A 94 -2.37 16.15 11.44
CA GLU A 94 -1.68 17.29 12.05
C GLU A 94 -0.72 17.99 11.07
N LYS A 95 0.04 17.20 10.31
CA LYS A 95 1.04 17.72 9.36
C LYS A 95 0.40 18.38 8.13
N TYR A 96 -0.77 17.90 7.71
CA TYR A 96 -1.47 18.37 6.51
C TYR A 96 -2.95 18.74 6.80
N PRO A 97 -3.22 19.77 7.62
CA PRO A 97 -4.57 20.08 8.12
C PRO A 97 -5.56 20.51 7.02
N LYS A 98 -5.10 20.79 5.82
CA LYS A 98 -5.93 21.15 4.65
C LYS A 98 -6.25 19.94 3.75
N ARG A 99 -5.81 18.72 4.12
CA ARG A 99 -6.07 17.48 3.38
C ARG A 99 -6.98 16.56 4.17
N GLU A 100 -7.84 15.87 3.47
CA GLU A 100 -8.60 14.74 4.00
C GLU A 100 -7.87 13.45 3.59
N PHE A 101 -7.70 12.53 4.53
CA PHE A 101 -7.08 11.24 4.27
C PHE A 101 -8.10 10.12 4.31
N ALA A 102 -8.14 9.30 3.26
CA ALA A 102 -8.93 8.08 3.18
C ALA A 102 -7.99 6.86 3.25
N LEU A 103 -8.33 5.87 4.06
CA LEU A 103 -7.57 4.63 4.18
C LEU A 103 -7.93 3.69 3.03
N ILE A 104 -6.93 3.13 2.35
CA ILE A 104 -7.12 2.13 1.29
C ILE A 104 -6.69 0.77 1.79
N MET A 105 -7.56 -0.24 1.67
CA MET A 105 -7.25 -1.61 2.07
C MET A 105 -8.02 -2.66 1.25
N GLY A 106 -7.54 -3.90 1.27
CA GLY A 106 -8.28 -5.03 0.73
C GLY A 106 -9.37 -5.52 1.68
N THR A 107 -10.36 -6.26 1.16
CA THR A 107 -11.41 -6.90 1.96
C THR A 107 -10.84 -7.79 3.07
N ASP A 108 -9.72 -8.46 2.83
CA ASP A 108 -9.00 -9.30 3.80
C ASP A 108 -8.48 -8.52 5.03
N ASN A 109 -8.16 -7.24 4.87
CA ASN A 109 -7.80 -6.36 5.96
C ASN A 109 -9.05 -5.80 6.67
N LEU A 110 -10.11 -5.51 5.93
CA LEU A 110 -11.39 -5.07 6.53
C LEU A 110 -11.97 -6.15 7.43
N ASP A 111 -11.91 -7.44 7.04
CA ASP A 111 -12.31 -8.59 7.87
C ASP A 111 -11.63 -8.66 9.24
N ARG A 112 -10.47 -8.02 9.36
CA ARG A 112 -9.64 -8.03 10.58
C ARG A 112 -9.41 -6.66 11.17
N LEU A 113 -10.11 -5.65 10.69
CA LEU A 113 -9.94 -4.26 11.15
C LEU A 113 -10.27 -4.12 12.63
N ASP A 114 -11.23 -4.90 13.15
CA ASP A 114 -11.60 -4.97 14.56
C ASP A 114 -10.45 -5.34 15.51
N ARG A 115 -9.37 -5.93 14.98
CA ARG A 115 -8.14 -6.29 15.72
C ARG A 115 -7.07 -5.21 15.67
N TRP A 116 -7.31 -4.11 14.95
CA TRP A 116 -6.34 -3.04 14.84
C TRP A 116 -6.44 -2.11 16.04
N LYS A 117 -5.30 -1.53 16.43
CA LYS A 117 -5.25 -0.53 17.50
C LYS A 117 -6.23 0.60 17.22
N ASN A 118 -7.13 0.86 18.14
CA ASN A 118 -8.14 1.92 18.07
C ASN A 118 -8.96 1.90 16.76
N TYR A 119 -9.35 0.71 16.29
CA TYR A 119 -10.08 0.54 15.03
C TYR A 119 -11.38 1.35 14.97
N GLU A 120 -12.08 1.52 16.12
CA GLU A 120 -13.28 2.32 16.19
C GLU A 120 -13.03 3.79 15.83
N GLN A 121 -11.89 4.34 16.27
CA GLN A 121 -11.48 5.69 15.88
C GLN A 121 -11.15 5.76 14.39
N ILE A 122 -10.51 4.73 13.83
CA ILE A 122 -10.23 4.67 12.39
C ILE A 122 -11.54 4.69 11.60
N ILE A 123 -12.44 3.74 11.87
CA ILE A 123 -13.65 3.56 11.06
C ILE A 123 -14.67 4.71 11.24
N ASN A 124 -14.72 5.34 12.43
CA ASN A 124 -15.66 6.44 12.69
C ASN A 124 -15.17 7.79 12.14
N ASN A 125 -13.86 8.01 12.07
CA ASN A 125 -13.31 9.33 11.73
C ASN A 125 -12.69 9.41 10.32
N HIS A 126 -12.49 8.29 9.63
CA HIS A 126 -11.86 8.25 8.32
C HIS A 126 -12.71 7.48 7.30
N LYS A 127 -12.70 7.95 6.05
CA LYS A 127 -13.22 7.18 4.93
C LYS A 127 -12.30 5.98 4.68
N ILE A 128 -12.90 4.82 4.43
CA ILE A 128 -12.18 3.58 4.09
C ILE A 128 -12.62 3.14 2.70
N ILE A 129 -11.67 3.11 1.78
CA ILE A 129 -11.87 2.63 0.41
C ILE A 129 -11.34 1.22 0.34
N VAL A 130 -12.23 0.29 0.01
CA VAL A 130 -11.93 -1.15 0.07
C VAL A 130 -12.00 -1.75 -1.31
N PHE A 131 -10.96 -2.49 -1.68
CA PHE A 131 -10.92 -3.25 -2.92
C PHE A 131 -11.06 -4.76 -2.65
N PRO A 132 -11.67 -5.52 -3.58
CA PRO A 132 -11.87 -6.95 -3.41
C PRO A 132 -10.56 -7.74 -3.33
N ARG A 133 -10.54 -8.76 -2.50
CA ARG A 133 -9.51 -9.79 -2.44
C ARG A 133 -10.16 -11.17 -2.49
N ASN A 134 -9.55 -12.11 -3.21
CA ASN A 134 -10.05 -13.48 -3.24
C ASN A 134 -10.11 -14.08 -1.84
N GLY A 135 -11.22 -14.74 -1.54
CA GLY A 135 -11.43 -15.42 -0.26
C GLY A 135 -11.90 -14.54 0.90
N SER A 136 -12.24 -13.26 0.64
CA SER A 136 -12.77 -12.35 1.66
C SER A 136 -13.85 -11.46 1.07
N ASP A 137 -14.93 -11.24 1.81
CA ASP A 137 -16.04 -10.36 1.43
C ASP A 137 -16.06 -9.03 2.22
N GLY A 138 -15.13 -8.83 3.17
CA GLY A 138 -15.04 -7.64 4.01
C GLY A 138 -15.80 -7.73 5.33
N GLY A 139 -16.44 -8.86 5.63
CA GLY A 139 -17.05 -9.17 6.91
C GLY A 139 -18.12 -8.19 7.39
N ALA A 140 -18.30 -8.10 8.70
CA ALA A 140 -19.36 -7.30 9.33
C ALA A 140 -19.20 -5.79 9.08
N LEU A 141 -17.98 -5.30 8.94
CA LEU A 141 -17.70 -3.87 8.81
C LEU A 141 -17.93 -3.33 7.39
N ARG A 142 -18.21 -4.20 6.39
CA ARG A 142 -18.46 -3.78 5.00
C ARG A 142 -19.64 -2.83 4.82
N SER A 143 -20.62 -2.90 5.74
CA SER A 143 -21.83 -2.07 5.71
C SER A 143 -21.72 -0.78 6.52
N HIS A 144 -20.55 -0.47 7.08
CA HIS A 144 -20.32 0.75 7.84
C HIS A 144 -20.40 1.98 6.93
N PRO A 145 -21.04 3.10 7.35
CA PRO A 145 -21.24 4.30 6.53
C PRO A 145 -19.96 4.89 5.94
N ASN A 146 -18.82 4.76 6.63
CA ASN A 146 -17.52 5.27 6.17
C ASN A 146 -16.74 4.25 5.31
N VAL A 147 -17.30 3.08 5.03
CA VAL A 147 -16.69 2.04 4.18
C VAL A 147 -17.31 2.10 2.80
N LYS A 148 -16.47 2.25 1.78
CA LYS A 148 -16.85 2.20 0.37
C LYS A 148 -16.12 1.04 -0.30
N ILE A 149 -16.83 0.00 -0.70
CA ILE A 149 -16.26 -1.06 -1.52
C ILE A 149 -16.28 -0.59 -2.98
N VAL A 150 -15.12 -0.64 -3.63
CA VAL A 150 -14.94 -0.27 -5.04
C VAL A 150 -14.68 -1.54 -5.83
N ASP A 151 -15.53 -1.80 -6.81
CA ASP A 151 -15.37 -2.96 -7.70
C ASP A 151 -14.18 -2.73 -8.64
N THR A 152 -13.04 -3.27 -8.25
CA THR A 152 -11.79 -3.12 -9.00
C THR A 152 -11.47 -4.38 -9.79
N PRO A 153 -10.79 -4.28 -10.95
CA PRO A 153 -10.24 -5.45 -11.61
C PRO A 153 -9.35 -6.26 -10.66
N ILE A 154 -9.56 -7.56 -10.59
CA ILE A 154 -8.73 -8.44 -9.76
C ILE A 154 -7.42 -8.70 -10.50
N ILE A 155 -6.31 -8.37 -9.87
CA ILE A 155 -4.97 -8.58 -10.40
C ILE A 155 -4.19 -9.43 -9.40
N GLU A 156 -3.93 -10.68 -9.79
CA GLU A 156 -3.25 -11.67 -8.95
C GLU A 156 -1.74 -11.66 -9.17
N VAL A 157 -1.08 -10.56 -8.80
CA VAL A 157 0.38 -10.48 -8.76
C VAL A 157 0.78 -10.19 -7.31
N SER A 158 1.80 -10.91 -6.81
CA SER A 158 2.30 -10.67 -5.46
C SER A 158 3.81 -10.44 -5.45
N SER A 159 4.26 -9.59 -4.53
CA SER A 159 5.70 -9.39 -4.30
C SER A 159 6.42 -10.69 -3.92
N THR A 160 5.75 -11.62 -3.26
CA THR A 160 6.31 -12.94 -2.90
C THR A 160 6.60 -13.76 -4.15
N PHE A 161 5.63 -13.86 -5.07
CA PHE A 161 5.83 -14.52 -6.36
C PHE A 161 7.03 -13.93 -7.12
N ILE A 162 7.15 -12.60 -7.17
CA ILE A 162 8.25 -11.92 -7.86
C ILE A 162 9.59 -12.30 -7.22
N ARG A 163 9.72 -12.20 -5.90
CA ARG A 163 10.96 -12.53 -5.20
C ARG A 163 11.37 -13.99 -5.36
N GLU A 164 10.43 -14.92 -5.28
CA GLU A 164 10.67 -16.35 -5.50
C GLU A 164 11.08 -16.65 -6.94
N SER A 165 10.46 -15.99 -7.91
CA SER A 165 10.82 -16.11 -9.31
C SER A 165 12.27 -15.64 -9.57
N ILE A 166 12.67 -14.49 -9.00
CA ILE A 166 14.06 -13.98 -9.09
C ILE A 166 15.05 -14.98 -8.46
N ARG A 167 14.75 -15.51 -7.26
CA ARG A 167 15.60 -16.53 -6.60
C ARG A 167 15.79 -17.79 -7.43
N ASN A 168 14.80 -18.11 -8.26
CA ASN A 168 14.82 -19.27 -9.17
C ASN A 168 15.32 -18.91 -10.57
N GLY A 169 15.94 -17.74 -10.76
CA GLY A 169 16.55 -17.31 -12.02
C GLY A 169 15.54 -17.01 -13.14
N LYS A 170 14.26 -16.79 -12.78
CA LYS A 170 13.22 -16.46 -13.77
C LYS A 170 13.19 -14.96 -14.07
N ASP A 171 12.95 -14.60 -15.33
CA ASP A 171 12.73 -13.21 -15.75
C ASP A 171 11.34 -12.73 -15.28
N VAL A 172 11.29 -11.60 -14.61
CA VAL A 172 10.08 -10.99 -14.05
C VAL A 172 9.87 -9.54 -14.51
N ARG A 173 10.56 -9.11 -15.58
CA ARG A 173 10.55 -7.70 -16.03
C ARG A 173 9.14 -7.14 -16.27
N PHE A 174 8.23 -7.94 -16.78
CA PHE A 174 6.86 -7.50 -17.10
C PHE A 174 5.91 -7.44 -15.90
N PHE A 175 6.35 -7.88 -14.72
CA PHE A 175 5.54 -7.79 -13.50
C PHE A 175 5.72 -6.48 -12.74
N MET A 176 6.70 -5.65 -13.13
CA MET A 176 6.98 -4.36 -12.52
C MET A 176 7.35 -3.33 -13.59
N PRO A 177 7.31 -2.01 -13.29
CA PRO A 177 7.81 -0.99 -14.22
C PRO A 177 9.29 -1.17 -14.56
N ASP A 178 9.68 -0.79 -15.76
CA ASP A 178 11.05 -0.95 -16.27
C ASP A 178 12.10 -0.38 -15.30
N LYS A 179 11.91 0.85 -14.81
CA LYS A 179 12.82 1.50 -13.84
C LYS A 179 12.94 0.75 -12.51
N VAL A 180 11.87 0.06 -12.09
CA VAL A 180 11.90 -0.79 -10.90
C VAL A 180 12.69 -2.07 -11.19
N PHE A 181 12.45 -2.67 -12.34
CA PHE A 181 13.17 -3.87 -12.76
C PHE A 181 14.67 -3.59 -12.91
N GLU A 182 15.05 -2.50 -13.57
CA GLU A 182 16.44 -2.06 -13.72
C GLU A 182 17.15 -1.94 -12.36
N TYR A 183 16.49 -1.29 -11.38
CA TYR A 183 17.06 -1.13 -10.04
C TYR A 183 17.16 -2.47 -9.29
N VAL A 184 16.16 -3.34 -9.42
CA VAL A 184 16.20 -4.69 -8.83
C VAL A 184 17.35 -5.50 -9.42
N ASP A 185 17.60 -5.38 -10.72
CA ASP A 185 18.65 -6.08 -11.44
C ASP A 185 20.04 -5.54 -11.07
N GLU A 186 20.23 -4.24 -11.12
CA GLU A 186 21.47 -3.53 -10.76
C GLU A 186 21.93 -3.87 -9.33
N MET A 187 21.00 -3.85 -8.38
CA MET A 187 21.27 -4.12 -6.98
C MET A 187 21.32 -5.61 -6.63
N ASN A 188 21.08 -6.49 -7.59
CA ASN A 188 21.01 -7.94 -7.40
C ASN A 188 20.04 -8.38 -6.30
N PHE A 189 18.93 -7.67 -6.10
CA PHE A 189 17.97 -7.99 -5.05
C PHE A 189 17.39 -9.40 -5.25
N TRP A 190 17.33 -10.17 -4.16
CA TRP A 190 16.79 -11.53 -4.06
C TRP A 190 17.47 -12.57 -4.95
N ARG A 191 18.56 -12.27 -5.61
CA ARG A 191 19.41 -13.26 -6.27
C ARG A 191 20.25 -14.03 -5.23
N LYS A 192 20.60 -15.29 -5.55
CA LYS A 192 21.49 -16.10 -4.72
C LYS A 192 22.94 -15.73 -4.96
#